data_737e6251b46da9b9daf88c3ded71d5b6
#
_entry.id   737e6251b46da9b9daf88c3ded71d5b6
#
_cell.length_a   1.000
_cell.length_b   1.000
_cell.length_c   1.000
_cell.angle_alpha   90.00
_cell.angle_beta   90.00
_cell.angle_gamma   90.00
#
_symmetry.space_group_name_H-M   'P 1'
#
loop_
_entity.id
_entity.type
_entity.pdbx_description
1 polymer ?
#
loop_
_entity_poly.entity_id
_entity_poly.type
_entity_poly.pdbx_seq_one_letter_code
_entity_poly.pdbx_strand_id
1 'polypeptide(L)'
;MLKTVKFSNFRMFKNETIIDLVPTKSEILKDSNIEEGLLKGGLFYGGNASGKTTALHAISLLLDLLFKEFVFDENNICKFSKDKIAKFEYTFTIDNNEIIYYFSLKEKGTINEEKLFVNNEELINRIGSQATTKLIDNDSTQSVDSATLYLRMIYFSSKFVNYPILSKWMTFLSNSIYIDNLINKLVTFNNLTFKETNIINYLEKNGEGDINEFFTHFNIPFQIKYEKVNVMGNIFPNITFTNLKTNCIIPINMESYGNKLLLQLLPYILTIKKTGGMLLIDEFGDGLHNKLSELLVNYLFKETKNTQIFIVTHETNLLKTNIIRPDQIFIVDYNKDGSFISKASNQSPRESQNLEKMYLGGVFGGIPLYDENK
;
A
#
# COMPACT_ATOMS: atom_id res chain seq x y z
N MET A 1 -4.42 -0.42 -12.85
CA MET A 1 -4.61 -0.35 -11.38
C MET A 1 -5.06 -1.70 -10.83
N LEU A 2 -4.87 -1.97 -9.54
CA LEU A 2 -5.37 -3.17 -8.86
C LEU A 2 -6.90 -3.12 -8.79
N LYS A 3 -7.56 -4.21 -9.19
CA LYS A 3 -9.03 -4.35 -9.19
C LYS A 3 -9.51 -5.18 -8.01
N THR A 4 -8.89 -6.34 -7.78
CA THR A 4 -9.22 -7.22 -6.65
C THR A 4 -7.98 -7.94 -6.12
N VAL A 5 -7.98 -8.22 -4.83
CA VAL A 5 -7.08 -9.20 -4.20
C VAL A 5 -7.94 -10.24 -3.52
N LYS A 6 -7.77 -11.52 -3.90
CA LYS A 6 -8.37 -12.65 -3.20
C LYS A 6 -7.27 -13.44 -2.53
N PHE A 7 -7.46 -13.79 -1.29
CA PHE A 7 -6.51 -14.63 -0.57
C PHE A 7 -7.19 -15.52 0.45
N SER A 8 -6.57 -16.61 0.79
CA SER A 8 -7.05 -17.55 1.81
C SER A 8 -5.90 -18.24 2.51
N ASN A 9 -6.18 -18.71 3.72
CA ASN A 9 -5.23 -19.43 4.56
C ASN A 9 -3.93 -18.65 4.83
N PHE A 10 -4.06 -17.35 5.05
CA PHE A 10 -2.94 -16.44 5.27
C PHE A 10 -3.02 -15.77 6.65
N ARG A 11 -2.07 -16.05 7.53
CA ARG A 11 -1.95 -15.51 8.90
C ARG A 11 -3.27 -15.60 9.68
N MET A 12 -3.99 -14.49 9.87
CA MET A 12 -5.26 -14.44 10.60
C MET A 12 -6.47 -14.82 9.75
N PHE A 13 -6.33 -14.89 8.43
CA PHE A 13 -7.42 -15.17 7.49
C PHE A 13 -7.43 -16.64 7.07
N LYS A 14 -8.37 -17.40 7.60
CA LYS A 14 -8.56 -18.80 7.26
C LYS A 14 -9.30 -18.99 5.94
N ASN A 15 -10.42 -18.28 5.81
CA ASN A 15 -11.32 -18.40 4.67
C ASN A 15 -10.92 -17.46 3.54
N GLU A 16 -11.47 -17.71 2.34
CA GLU A 16 -11.31 -16.79 1.23
C GLU A 16 -11.82 -15.40 1.60
N THR A 17 -10.95 -14.43 1.39
CA THR A 17 -11.19 -13.03 1.69
C THR A 17 -10.90 -12.21 0.45
N ILE A 18 -11.75 -11.21 0.17
CA ILE A 18 -11.66 -10.39 -1.03
C ILE A 18 -11.52 -8.93 -0.62
N ILE A 19 -10.47 -8.26 -1.10
CA ILE A 19 -10.36 -6.81 -1.13
C ILE A 19 -10.77 -6.40 -2.55
N ASP A 20 -11.96 -5.81 -2.68
CA ASP A 20 -12.55 -5.43 -3.97
C ASP A 20 -12.50 -3.91 -4.12
N LEU A 21 -11.93 -3.43 -5.21
CA LEU A 21 -11.75 -2.01 -5.53
C LEU A 21 -12.68 -1.53 -6.66
N VAL A 22 -13.72 -2.31 -6.97
CA VAL A 22 -14.78 -1.86 -7.85
C VAL A 22 -15.69 -0.88 -7.10
N PRO A 23 -15.89 0.35 -7.61
CA PRO A 23 -16.71 1.34 -6.93
C PRO A 23 -18.20 0.98 -6.99
N THR A 24 -18.92 1.37 -5.93
CA THR A 24 -20.40 1.37 -5.96
C THR A 24 -20.93 2.52 -6.83
N LYS A 25 -22.24 2.54 -7.06
CA LYS A 25 -22.92 3.60 -7.83
C LYS A 25 -22.98 4.97 -7.12
N SER A 26 -22.37 5.11 -5.94
CA SER A 26 -22.34 6.37 -5.18
C SER A 26 -21.55 7.44 -5.94
N GLU A 27 -22.10 8.65 -6.02
CA GLU A 27 -21.45 9.82 -6.64
C GLU A 27 -20.47 10.56 -5.69
N ILE A 28 -20.42 10.15 -4.41
CA ILE A 28 -19.50 10.76 -3.41
C ILE A 28 -18.06 10.65 -3.92
N LEU A 29 -17.35 11.77 -4.01
CA LEU A 29 -15.93 11.87 -4.38
C LEU A 29 -15.57 11.09 -5.66
N LYS A 30 -16.48 11.02 -6.63
CA LYS A 30 -16.26 10.27 -7.87
C LYS A 30 -15.06 10.77 -8.64
N ASP A 31 -14.90 12.09 -8.75
CA ASP A 31 -13.85 12.71 -9.56
C ASP A 31 -12.46 12.62 -8.93
N SER A 32 -12.37 12.47 -7.60
CA SER A 32 -11.09 12.42 -6.87
C SER A 32 -10.66 11.04 -6.45
N ASN A 33 -11.62 10.15 -6.10
CA ASN A 33 -11.34 8.87 -5.47
C ASN A 33 -11.55 7.66 -6.39
N ILE A 34 -11.97 7.93 -7.64
CA ILE A 34 -12.08 6.91 -8.70
C ILE A 34 -11.16 7.31 -9.85
N GLU A 35 -10.44 6.35 -10.39
CA GLU A 35 -9.59 6.52 -11.57
C GLU A 35 -9.69 5.26 -12.42
N GLU A 36 -9.86 5.40 -13.74
CA GLU A 36 -10.04 4.28 -14.68
C GLU A 36 -11.16 3.30 -14.29
N GLY A 37 -12.22 3.79 -13.64
CA GLY A 37 -13.34 2.97 -13.18
C GLY A 37 -13.05 2.13 -11.92
N LEU A 38 -11.94 2.36 -11.23
CA LEU A 38 -11.56 1.68 -10.01
C LEU A 38 -11.36 2.68 -8.86
N LEU A 39 -11.56 2.20 -7.63
CA LEU A 39 -11.24 2.97 -6.44
C LEU A 39 -9.73 3.20 -6.34
N LYS A 40 -9.34 4.41 -5.98
CA LYS A 40 -7.93 4.76 -5.72
C LYS A 40 -7.41 4.19 -4.39
N GLY A 41 -7.87 2.98 -4.00
CA GLY A 41 -7.50 2.31 -2.76
C GLY A 41 -8.53 2.50 -1.64
N GLY A 42 -8.09 2.43 -0.38
CA GLY A 42 -9.00 2.56 0.76
C GLY A 42 -8.31 2.54 2.13
N LEU A 43 -9.11 2.76 3.15
CA LEU A 43 -8.70 2.80 4.56
C LEU A 43 -9.18 1.54 5.27
N PHE A 44 -8.29 0.92 6.06
CA PHE A 44 -8.58 -0.27 6.86
C PHE A 44 -8.76 0.09 8.32
N TYR A 45 -9.95 -0.21 8.85
CA TYR A 45 -10.32 0.00 10.25
C TYR A 45 -10.63 -1.32 10.94
N GLY A 46 -10.54 -1.35 12.25
CA GLY A 46 -10.83 -2.52 13.08
C GLY A 46 -10.12 -2.46 14.42
N GLY A 47 -10.48 -3.34 15.31
CA GLY A 47 -9.82 -3.49 16.61
C GLY A 47 -8.35 -3.89 16.51
N ASN A 48 -7.60 -3.76 17.63
CA ASN A 48 -6.25 -4.30 17.71
C ASN A 48 -6.28 -5.81 17.48
N ALA A 49 -5.27 -6.34 16.80
CA ALA A 49 -5.16 -7.75 16.44
C ALA A 49 -6.30 -8.30 15.55
N SER A 50 -7.16 -7.46 14.94
CA SER A 50 -8.20 -7.93 14.02
C SER A 50 -7.64 -8.45 12.69
N GLY A 51 -6.41 -8.09 12.32
CA GLY A 51 -5.77 -8.49 11.06
C GLY A 51 -5.61 -7.36 10.02
N LYS A 52 -5.74 -6.08 10.40
CA LYS A 52 -5.56 -4.92 9.50
C LYS A 52 -4.22 -4.95 8.77
N THR A 53 -3.12 -5.05 9.52
CA THR A 53 -1.77 -5.20 8.97
C THR A 53 -1.65 -6.43 8.07
N THR A 54 -2.32 -7.55 8.42
CA THR A 54 -2.34 -8.75 7.58
C THR A 54 -3.06 -8.52 6.25
N ALA A 55 -4.15 -7.76 6.24
CA ALA A 55 -4.85 -7.39 5.01
C ALA A 55 -3.94 -6.54 4.10
N LEU A 56 -3.20 -5.57 4.68
CA LEU A 56 -2.23 -4.77 3.95
C LEU A 56 -1.05 -5.63 3.43
N HIS A 57 -0.58 -6.58 4.25
CA HIS A 57 0.43 -7.55 3.83
C HIS A 57 -0.05 -8.48 2.72
N ALA A 58 -1.34 -8.81 2.63
CA ALA A 58 -1.86 -9.59 1.52
C ALA A 58 -1.74 -8.84 0.18
N ILE A 59 -1.80 -7.49 0.20
CA ILE A 59 -1.53 -6.66 -0.98
C ILE A 59 -0.02 -6.60 -1.27
N SER A 60 0.82 -6.35 -0.27
CA SER A 60 2.27 -6.18 -0.45
C SER A 60 3.02 -7.48 -0.74
N LEU A 61 2.46 -8.65 -0.40
CA LEU A 61 3.12 -9.95 -0.59
C LEU A 61 3.54 -10.18 -2.05
N LEU A 62 2.70 -9.78 -3.00
CA LEU A 62 3.07 -9.86 -4.42
C LEU A 62 4.34 -9.06 -4.72
N LEU A 63 4.45 -7.86 -4.15
CA LEU A 63 5.60 -6.98 -4.33
C LEU A 63 6.86 -7.58 -3.69
N ASP A 64 6.72 -8.12 -2.47
CA ASP A 64 7.82 -8.76 -1.76
C ASP A 64 8.35 -9.96 -2.53
N LEU A 65 7.46 -10.83 -3.01
CA LEU A 65 7.84 -12.03 -3.77
C LEU A 65 8.46 -11.69 -5.14
N LEU A 66 8.00 -10.61 -5.79
CA LEU A 66 8.52 -10.20 -7.09
C LEU A 66 9.85 -9.44 -7.00
N PHE A 67 10.03 -8.58 -6.00
CA PHE A 67 11.14 -7.60 -6.01
C PHE A 67 12.11 -7.72 -4.85
N LYS A 68 11.80 -8.55 -3.83
CA LYS A 68 12.62 -8.74 -2.63
C LYS A 68 13.08 -10.19 -2.48
N GLU A 69 14.03 -10.40 -1.60
CA GLU A 69 14.34 -11.74 -1.06
C GLU A 69 13.41 -11.99 0.13
N PHE A 70 12.18 -12.41 -0.17
CA PHE A 70 11.17 -12.68 0.85
C PHE A 70 11.07 -14.19 1.08
N VAL A 71 11.10 -14.60 2.35
CA VAL A 71 10.92 -15.99 2.75
C VAL A 71 9.51 -16.16 3.29
N PHE A 72 8.68 -16.90 2.55
CA PHE A 72 7.38 -17.35 3.04
C PHE A 72 7.59 -18.58 3.92
N ASP A 73 7.08 -18.56 5.14
CA ASP A 73 7.25 -19.64 6.11
C ASP A 73 5.91 -20.08 6.76
N GLU A 74 6.00 -20.97 7.72
CA GLU A 74 4.84 -21.47 8.45
C GLU A 74 4.08 -20.40 9.25
N ASN A 75 4.70 -19.25 9.56
CA ASN A 75 4.06 -18.15 10.26
C ASN A 75 3.15 -17.34 9.33
N ASN A 76 3.29 -17.52 8.03
CA ASN A 76 2.43 -16.92 7.03
C ASN A 76 1.18 -17.78 6.75
N ILE A 77 1.16 -19.04 7.17
CA ILE A 77 -0.03 -19.90 7.08
C ILE A 77 -0.96 -19.65 8.27
N CYS A 78 -2.25 -19.70 8.04
CA CYS A 78 -3.25 -19.51 9.07
C CYS A 78 -3.19 -20.63 10.12
N LYS A 79 -2.94 -20.28 11.37
CA LYS A 79 -2.85 -21.26 12.46
C LYS A 79 -4.21 -21.89 12.83
N PHE A 80 -5.33 -21.31 12.38
CA PHE A 80 -6.69 -21.86 12.57
C PHE A 80 -7.07 -22.87 11.48
N SER A 81 -6.24 -23.03 10.44
CA SER A 81 -6.49 -23.92 9.31
C SER A 81 -5.70 -25.22 9.43
N LYS A 82 -6.31 -26.31 8.95
CA LYS A 82 -5.60 -27.57 8.73
C LYS A 82 -4.91 -27.64 7.36
N ASP A 83 -5.34 -26.78 6.43
CA ASP A 83 -4.71 -26.64 5.12
C ASP A 83 -3.33 -26.00 5.28
N LYS A 84 -2.34 -26.47 4.54
CA LYS A 84 -0.95 -26.01 4.56
C LYS A 84 -0.60 -25.21 3.30
N ILE A 85 -1.60 -24.77 2.55
CA ILE A 85 -1.43 -24.03 1.31
C ILE A 85 -2.17 -22.69 1.43
N ALA A 86 -1.45 -21.59 1.35
CA ALA A 86 -2.02 -20.26 1.17
C ALA A 86 -2.22 -19.97 -0.31
N LYS A 87 -3.33 -19.33 -0.67
CA LYS A 87 -3.70 -19.00 -2.06
C LYS A 87 -3.88 -17.51 -2.21
N PHE A 88 -3.41 -16.98 -3.34
CA PHE A 88 -3.49 -15.56 -3.69
C PHE A 88 -3.86 -15.38 -5.15
N GLU A 89 -4.79 -14.48 -5.43
CA GLU A 89 -5.18 -14.05 -6.76
C GLU A 89 -5.26 -12.53 -6.80
N TYR A 90 -4.58 -11.92 -7.75
CA TYR A 90 -4.59 -10.48 -7.97
C TYR A 90 -5.12 -10.21 -9.37
N THR A 91 -6.13 -9.35 -9.46
CA THR A 91 -6.66 -8.87 -10.73
C THR A 91 -6.29 -7.41 -10.91
N PHE A 92 -5.67 -7.06 -12.02
CA PHE A 92 -5.34 -5.68 -12.40
C PHE A 92 -6.04 -5.31 -13.69
N THR A 93 -6.27 -4.01 -13.87
CA THR A 93 -6.61 -3.40 -15.16
C THR A 93 -5.51 -2.43 -15.53
N ILE A 94 -4.88 -2.64 -16.69
CA ILE A 94 -3.82 -1.78 -17.25
C ILE A 94 -4.17 -1.47 -18.70
N ASP A 95 -4.38 -0.20 -19.05
CA ASP A 95 -4.77 0.23 -20.39
C ASP A 95 -5.96 -0.59 -20.94
N ASN A 96 -7.01 -0.78 -20.14
CA ASN A 96 -8.19 -1.61 -20.44
C ASN A 96 -7.92 -3.13 -20.63
N ASN A 97 -6.71 -3.61 -20.37
CA ASN A 97 -6.42 -5.04 -20.36
C ASN A 97 -6.54 -5.58 -18.94
N GLU A 98 -7.19 -6.73 -18.80
CA GLU A 98 -7.30 -7.45 -17.54
C GLU A 98 -6.11 -8.41 -17.37
N ILE A 99 -5.41 -8.28 -16.25
CA ILE A 99 -4.32 -9.18 -15.87
C ILE A 99 -4.75 -9.91 -14.60
N ILE A 100 -4.79 -11.23 -14.65
CA ILE A 100 -5.07 -12.06 -13.48
C ILE A 100 -3.80 -12.86 -13.17
N TYR A 101 -3.30 -12.67 -11.97
CA TYR A 101 -2.13 -13.41 -11.50
C TYR A 101 -2.48 -14.19 -10.23
N TYR A 102 -2.38 -15.50 -10.33
CA TYR A 102 -2.65 -16.44 -9.27
C TYR A 102 -1.37 -17.18 -8.86
N PHE A 103 -1.18 -17.36 -7.58
CA PHE A 103 -0.20 -18.31 -7.04
C PHE A 103 -0.66 -18.90 -5.70
N SER A 104 -0.11 -20.07 -5.39
CA SER A 104 -0.30 -20.70 -4.09
C SER A 104 1.03 -21.20 -3.52
N LEU A 105 1.17 -21.03 -2.20
CA LEU A 105 2.40 -21.28 -1.45
C LEU A 105 2.18 -22.30 -0.35
N LYS A 106 3.09 -23.27 -0.23
CA LYS A 106 3.15 -24.22 0.89
C LYS A 106 3.85 -23.57 2.09
N GLU A 107 3.65 -24.13 3.29
CA GLU A 107 4.21 -23.64 4.56
C GLU A 107 5.74 -23.47 4.58
N LYS A 108 6.47 -24.17 3.70
CA LYS A 108 7.94 -24.08 3.55
C LYS A 108 8.36 -23.08 2.46
N GLY A 109 7.45 -22.22 1.98
CA GLY A 109 7.73 -21.23 0.95
C GLY A 109 7.86 -21.77 -0.46
N THR A 110 7.55 -23.04 -0.69
CA THR A 110 7.58 -23.59 -2.04
C THR A 110 6.30 -23.25 -2.79
N ILE A 111 6.46 -22.91 -4.07
CA ILE A 111 5.36 -22.63 -4.99
C ILE A 111 4.61 -23.95 -5.25
N ASN A 112 3.30 -23.97 -5.02
CA ASN A 112 2.44 -25.11 -5.36
C ASN A 112 1.88 -24.95 -6.77
N GLU A 113 1.33 -23.78 -7.09
CA GLU A 113 0.83 -23.39 -8.41
C GLU A 113 1.14 -21.92 -8.69
N GLU A 114 1.26 -21.57 -9.97
CA GLU A 114 1.40 -20.20 -10.43
C GLU A 114 0.80 -20.07 -11.83
N LYS A 115 -0.06 -19.07 -12.05
CA LYS A 115 -0.74 -18.83 -13.32
C LYS A 115 -0.80 -17.33 -13.60
N LEU A 116 -0.58 -16.98 -14.86
CA LEU A 116 -0.76 -15.61 -15.36
C LEU A 116 -1.69 -15.63 -16.57
N PHE A 117 -2.71 -14.80 -16.51
CA PHE A 117 -3.62 -14.56 -17.64
C PHE A 117 -3.61 -13.08 -18.02
N VAL A 118 -3.67 -12.81 -19.32
CA VAL A 118 -3.93 -11.48 -19.88
C VAL A 118 -5.10 -11.60 -20.84
N ASN A 119 -6.19 -10.87 -20.58
CA ASN A 119 -7.44 -10.94 -21.36
C ASN A 119 -7.92 -12.40 -21.61
N ASN A 120 -7.93 -13.21 -20.56
CA ASN A 120 -8.26 -14.64 -20.57
C ASN A 120 -7.25 -15.54 -21.31
N GLU A 121 -6.18 -15.03 -21.87
CA GLU A 121 -5.11 -15.84 -22.43
C GLU A 121 -4.12 -16.27 -21.34
N GLU A 122 -3.91 -17.58 -21.18
CA GLU A 122 -2.93 -18.12 -20.25
C GLU A 122 -1.52 -17.96 -20.80
N LEU A 123 -0.69 -17.19 -20.11
CA LEU A 123 0.70 -16.88 -20.47
C LEU A 123 1.72 -17.64 -19.62
N ILE A 124 1.37 -17.97 -18.37
CA ILE A 124 2.18 -18.80 -17.47
C ILE A 124 1.25 -19.84 -16.85
N ASN A 125 1.70 -21.09 -16.86
CA ASN A 125 1.10 -22.18 -16.11
C ASN A 125 2.21 -22.99 -15.43
N ARG A 126 2.15 -23.09 -14.10
CA ARG A 126 3.13 -23.80 -13.30
C ARG A 126 2.45 -24.66 -12.25
N ILE A 127 2.95 -25.88 -12.11
CA ILE A 127 2.59 -26.83 -11.04
C ILE A 127 3.90 -27.34 -10.42
N GLY A 128 4.13 -27.00 -9.16
CA GLY A 128 5.37 -27.33 -8.45
C GLY A 128 6.62 -26.79 -9.16
N SER A 129 7.52 -27.65 -9.56
CA SER A 129 8.75 -27.31 -10.29
C SER A 129 8.62 -27.36 -11.81
N GLN A 130 7.47 -27.66 -12.37
CA GLN A 130 7.24 -27.73 -13.81
C GLN A 130 6.44 -26.54 -14.27
N ALA A 131 6.94 -25.79 -15.25
CA ALA A 131 6.30 -24.59 -15.76
C ALA A 131 6.34 -24.54 -17.30
N THR A 132 5.28 -23.97 -17.87
CA THR A 132 5.18 -23.59 -19.28
C THR A 132 4.88 -22.10 -19.40
N THR A 133 5.35 -21.46 -20.47
CA THR A 133 5.08 -20.05 -20.72
C THR A 133 5.09 -19.75 -22.22
N LYS A 134 4.26 -18.78 -22.62
CA LYS A 134 4.28 -18.18 -23.95
C LYS A 134 5.14 -16.91 -24.03
N LEU A 135 5.74 -16.50 -22.93
CA LEU A 135 6.48 -15.23 -22.82
C LEU A 135 7.92 -15.32 -23.31
N ILE A 136 8.41 -16.52 -23.55
CA ILE A 136 9.74 -16.80 -24.12
C ILE A 136 9.57 -17.84 -25.22
N ASP A 137 10.42 -17.76 -26.25
CA ASP A 137 10.38 -18.66 -27.42
C ASP A 137 10.81 -20.10 -27.07
N ASN A 138 10.09 -20.70 -26.14
CA ASN A 138 10.33 -22.09 -25.75
C ASN A 138 9.04 -22.74 -25.24
N ASP A 139 8.32 -23.42 -26.14
CA ASP A 139 7.06 -24.11 -25.83
C ASP A 139 7.24 -25.39 -24.97
N SER A 140 8.45 -25.70 -24.55
CA SER A 140 8.71 -26.89 -23.74
C SER A 140 8.47 -26.62 -22.24
N THR A 141 8.03 -27.66 -21.53
CA THR A 141 7.97 -27.64 -20.08
C THR A 141 9.38 -27.47 -19.50
N GLN A 142 9.55 -26.45 -18.66
CA GLN A 142 10.81 -26.14 -18.01
C GLN A 142 10.80 -26.55 -16.55
N SER A 143 11.94 -27.02 -16.03
CA SER A 143 12.16 -27.19 -14.60
C SER A 143 12.58 -25.84 -14.02
N VAL A 144 11.84 -25.36 -13.00
CA VAL A 144 12.04 -24.06 -12.36
C VAL A 144 12.31 -24.22 -10.88
N ASP A 145 13.00 -23.22 -10.30
CA ASP A 145 13.24 -23.19 -8.86
C ASP A 145 11.93 -23.23 -8.07
N SER A 146 11.88 -24.05 -7.03
CA SER A 146 10.65 -24.29 -6.28
C SER A 146 10.23 -23.14 -5.37
N ALA A 147 11.15 -22.25 -5.00
CA ALA A 147 10.89 -21.16 -4.05
C ALA A 147 10.68 -19.78 -4.69
N THR A 148 11.08 -19.62 -5.96
CA THR A 148 11.00 -18.36 -6.68
C THR A 148 9.84 -18.35 -7.67
N LEU A 149 9.04 -17.28 -7.71
CA LEU A 149 7.99 -17.11 -8.73
C LEU A 149 8.58 -17.14 -10.14
N TYR A 150 7.97 -17.89 -11.03
CA TYR A 150 8.42 -17.99 -12.43
C TYR A 150 8.26 -16.66 -13.17
N LEU A 151 7.18 -15.92 -12.88
CA LEU A 151 7.00 -14.55 -13.35
C LEU A 151 8.21 -13.66 -13.01
N ARG A 152 8.73 -13.75 -11.78
CA ARG A 152 9.94 -13.02 -11.35
C ARG A 152 11.14 -13.39 -12.22
N MET A 153 11.37 -14.68 -12.44
CA MET A 153 12.50 -15.16 -13.25
C MET A 153 12.42 -14.61 -14.69
N ILE A 154 11.23 -14.71 -15.31
CA ILE A 154 11.01 -14.19 -16.67
C ILE A 154 11.20 -12.67 -16.71
N TYR A 155 10.63 -11.93 -15.76
CA TYR A 155 10.77 -10.48 -15.72
C TYR A 155 12.23 -10.03 -15.63
N PHE A 156 13.02 -10.62 -14.73
CA PHE A 156 14.43 -10.22 -14.59
C PHE A 156 15.30 -10.59 -15.78
N SER A 157 14.95 -11.63 -16.54
CA SER A 157 15.66 -12.03 -17.75
C SER A 157 15.26 -11.22 -18.99
N SER A 158 13.96 -10.92 -19.18
CA SER A 158 13.43 -10.32 -20.41
C SER A 158 12.99 -8.86 -20.28
N LYS A 159 12.70 -8.40 -19.02
CA LYS A 159 12.05 -7.11 -18.74
C LYS A 159 10.73 -6.90 -19.50
N PHE A 160 10.17 -7.98 -20.08
CA PHE A 160 8.96 -7.94 -20.90
C PHE A 160 9.01 -6.95 -22.07
N VAL A 161 10.18 -6.81 -22.71
CA VAL A 161 10.38 -5.87 -23.82
C VAL A 161 9.36 -6.10 -24.95
N ASN A 162 9.02 -7.36 -25.24
CA ASN A 162 8.05 -7.74 -26.28
C ASN A 162 6.59 -7.75 -25.77
N TYR A 163 6.35 -7.42 -24.51
CA TYR A 163 5.01 -7.46 -23.88
C TYR A 163 4.72 -6.13 -23.17
N PRO A 164 4.34 -5.06 -23.92
CA PRO A 164 4.19 -3.70 -23.38
C PRO A 164 3.25 -3.60 -22.18
N ILE A 165 2.14 -4.36 -22.19
CA ILE A 165 1.17 -4.37 -21.08
C ILE A 165 1.79 -4.95 -19.80
N LEU A 166 2.52 -6.06 -19.89
CA LEU A 166 3.22 -6.64 -18.76
C LEU A 166 4.36 -5.72 -18.26
N SER A 167 5.07 -5.06 -19.17
CA SER A 167 6.09 -4.09 -18.81
C SER A 167 5.51 -2.90 -18.03
N LYS A 168 4.36 -2.35 -18.45
CA LYS A 168 3.63 -1.30 -17.74
C LYS A 168 3.14 -1.78 -16.37
N TRP A 169 2.55 -2.99 -16.31
CA TRP A 169 2.11 -3.59 -15.07
C TRP A 169 3.27 -3.75 -14.08
N MET A 170 4.41 -4.30 -14.51
CA MET A 170 5.59 -4.45 -13.65
C MET A 170 6.16 -3.09 -13.23
N THR A 171 6.08 -2.07 -14.07
CA THR A 171 6.47 -0.69 -13.72
C THR A 171 5.55 -0.14 -12.63
N PHE A 172 4.23 -0.31 -12.76
CA PHE A 172 3.26 0.08 -11.73
C PHE A 172 3.55 -0.62 -10.39
N LEU A 173 3.83 -1.92 -10.42
CA LEU A 173 4.17 -2.70 -9.22
C LEU A 173 5.50 -2.24 -8.60
N SER A 174 6.54 -2.07 -9.42
CA SER A 174 7.87 -1.70 -8.93
C SER A 174 7.97 -0.28 -8.36
N ASN A 175 7.10 0.62 -8.81
CA ASN A 175 7.00 1.98 -8.27
C ASN A 175 6.31 2.04 -6.91
N SER A 176 5.74 0.94 -6.43
CA SER A 176 5.00 0.89 -5.17
C SER A 176 5.90 1.11 -3.95
N ILE A 177 5.32 1.65 -2.89
CA ILE A 177 6.01 2.00 -1.64
C ILE A 177 5.21 1.46 -0.47
N TYR A 178 5.88 0.79 0.47
CA TYR A 178 5.31 0.33 1.73
C TYR A 178 6.00 1.05 2.90
N ILE A 179 5.19 1.65 3.77
CA ILE A 179 5.63 2.38 4.96
C ILE A 179 5.00 1.72 6.18
N ASP A 180 5.82 1.33 7.15
CA ASP A 180 5.39 0.88 8.47
C ASP A 180 5.88 1.91 9.50
N ASN A 181 4.95 2.70 10.03
CA ASN A 181 5.28 3.79 10.94
C ASN A 181 5.68 3.31 12.34
N LEU A 182 5.17 2.15 12.81
CA LEU A 182 5.50 1.63 14.16
C LEU A 182 6.97 1.29 14.30
N ILE A 183 7.55 0.64 13.30
CA ILE A 183 8.93 0.17 13.33
C ILE A 183 9.86 1.04 12.49
N ASN A 184 9.40 2.19 12.03
CA ASN A 184 10.12 3.08 11.10
C ASN A 184 10.70 2.31 9.91
N LYS A 185 9.96 1.30 9.43
CA LYS A 185 10.37 0.47 8.31
C LYS A 185 9.77 1.00 7.02
N LEU A 186 10.64 1.26 6.08
CA LEU A 186 10.27 1.61 4.73
C LEU A 186 10.74 0.55 3.74
N VAL A 187 9.89 0.21 2.80
CA VAL A 187 10.20 -0.70 1.71
C VAL A 187 9.82 -0.06 0.38
N THR A 188 10.79 0.14 -0.49
CA THR A 188 10.58 0.49 -1.90
C THR A 188 10.88 -0.73 -2.76
N PHE A 189 10.13 -0.91 -3.84
CA PHE A 189 10.21 -2.10 -4.69
C PHE A 189 10.95 -1.84 -6.02
N ASN A 190 11.18 -0.59 -6.36
CA ASN A 190 12.10 -0.23 -7.43
C ASN A 190 13.56 -0.31 -6.93
N ASN A 191 14.51 -0.30 -7.87
CA ASN A 191 15.95 -0.33 -7.58
C ASN A 191 16.48 0.89 -6.81
N LEU A 192 15.59 1.77 -6.33
CA LEU A 192 15.97 2.84 -5.40
C LEU A 192 16.44 2.16 -4.11
N THR A 193 17.71 2.28 -3.84
CA THR A 193 18.26 1.76 -2.59
C THR A 193 17.62 2.47 -1.41
N PHE A 194 17.47 1.78 -0.29
CA PHE A 194 16.96 2.34 0.98
C PHE A 194 17.63 3.69 1.36
N LYS A 195 18.86 3.94 0.85
CA LYS A 195 19.57 5.21 1.02
C LYS A 195 18.96 6.37 0.22
N GLU A 196 18.31 6.12 -0.92
CA GLU A 196 17.87 7.18 -1.83
C GLU A 196 16.50 7.77 -1.48
N THR A 197 15.77 7.17 -0.56
CA THR A 197 14.40 7.56 -0.20
C THR A 197 14.28 8.25 1.16
N ASN A 198 15.35 8.33 1.95
CA ASN A 198 15.31 9.15 3.14
C ASN A 198 15.30 10.64 2.77
N ILE A 199 14.85 11.48 3.70
CA ILE A 199 14.72 12.93 3.47
C ILE A 199 16.03 13.58 2.99
N ILE A 200 17.18 13.15 3.50
CA ILE A 200 18.48 13.71 3.13
C ILE A 200 18.77 13.44 1.65
N ASN A 201 18.62 12.19 1.23
CA ASN A 201 18.88 11.79 -0.16
C ASN A 201 17.86 12.37 -1.13
N TYR A 202 16.59 12.51 -0.67
CA TYR A 202 15.59 13.21 -1.46
C TYR A 202 16.00 14.67 -1.70
N LEU A 203 16.44 15.36 -0.63
CA LEU A 203 16.89 16.76 -0.71
C LEU A 203 18.18 16.91 -1.51
N GLU A 204 19.11 15.98 -1.42
CA GLU A 204 20.33 15.98 -2.25
C GLU A 204 20.02 15.88 -3.74
N LYS A 205 19.00 15.11 -4.11
CA LYS A 205 18.64 14.86 -5.50
C LYS A 205 17.70 15.92 -6.08
N ASN A 206 16.71 16.36 -5.29
CA ASN A 206 15.59 17.19 -5.75
C ASN A 206 15.61 18.61 -5.17
N GLY A 207 16.42 18.87 -4.15
CA GLY A 207 16.34 20.11 -3.36
C GLY A 207 15.10 20.17 -2.48
N GLU A 208 14.90 21.30 -1.82
CA GLU A 208 13.77 21.55 -0.92
C GLU A 208 12.53 22.14 -1.62
N GLY A 209 12.60 22.44 -2.91
CA GLY A 209 11.54 23.15 -3.65
C GLY A 209 10.18 22.48 -3.54
N ASP A 210 10.07 21.22 -3.89
CA ASP A 210 8.79 20.46 -3.86
C ASP A 210 8.17 20.43 -2.44
N ILE A 211 9.00 20.32 -1.40
CA ILE A 211 8.54 20.30 0.00
C ILE A 211 8.04 21.68 0.42
N ASN A 212 8.76 22.73 0.06
CA ASN A 212 8.35 24.10 0.36
C ASN A 212 7.10 24.51 -0.44
N GLU A 213 6.94 24.03 -1.67
CA GLU A 213 5.71 24.17 -2.44
C GLU A 213 4.53 23.48 -1.75
N PHE A 214 4.72 22.25 -1.25
CA PHE A 214 3.71 21.55 -0.45
C PHE A 214 3.31 22.35 0.78
N PHE A 215 4.28 22.88 1.55
CA PHE A 215 3.99 23.70 2.72
C PHE A 215 3.22 24.99 2.36
N THR A 216 3.59 25.64 1.28
CA THR A 216 2.91 26.84 0.77
C THR A 216 1.49 26.53 0.32
N HIS A 217 1.29 25.45 -0.44
CA HIS A 217 -0.02 25.02 -0.92
C HIS A 217 -1.03 24.81 0.22
N PHE A 218 -0.56 24.30 1.35
CA PHE A 218 -1.41 24.02 2.52
C PHE A 218 -1.36 25.10 3.61
N ASN A 219 -0.77 26.26 3.33
CA ASN A 219 -0.56 27.33 4.32
C ASN A 219 0.10 26.82 5.61
N ILE A 220 0.97 25.83 5.51
CA ILE A 220 1.80 25.39 6.62
C ILE A 220 2.87 26.47 6.82
N PRO A 221 2.98 27.10 8.02
CA PRO A 221 3.78 28.29 8.20
C PRO A 221 5.27 27.97 8.39
N PHE A 222 5.80 27.05 7.60
CA PHE A 222 7.19 26.63 7.64
C PHE A 222 7.80 26.58 6.25
N GLN A 223 9.10 26.84 6.20
CA GLN A 223 9.96 26.48 5.07
C GLN A 223 11.14 25.69 5.60
N ILE A 224 11.62 24.74 4.81
CA ILE A 224 12.87 24.04 5.09
C ILE A 224 13.98 24.58 4.19
N LYS A 225 15.20 24.56 4.73
CA LYS A 225 16.43 24.77 3.98
C LYS A 225 17.35 23.59 4.22
N TYR A 226 17.90 23.07 3.13
CA TYR A 226 18.90 22.02 3.14
C TYR A 226 20.26 22.58 2.74
N GLU A 227 21.29 22.30 3.50
CA GLU A 227 22.65 22.68 3.19
C GLU A 227 23.64 21.63 3.70
N LYS A 228 24.83 21.60 3.08
CA LYS A 228 25.96 20.79 3.54
C LYS A 228 26.90 21.67 4.34
N VAL A 229 27.08 21.34 5.61
CA VAL A 229 27.92 22.12 6.53
C VAL A 229 29.24 21.37 6.75
N ASN A 230 30.35 22.06 6.57
CA ASN A 230 31.67 21.51 6.88
C ASN A 230 32.03 21.78 8.35
N VAL A 231 32.18 20.70 9.12
CA VAL A 231 32.61 20.77 10.51
C VAL A 231 33.90 19.97 10.64
N MET A 232 35.00 20.67 10.92
CA MET A 232 36.34 20.08 11.09
C MET A 232 36.78 19.17 9.93
N GLY A 233 36.47 19.57 8.68
CA GLY A 233 36.84 18.79 7.48
C GLY A 233 35.84 17.71 7.07
N ASN A 234 34.82 17.44 7.87
CA ASN A 234 33.76 16.50 7.56
C ASN A 234 32.49 17.27 7.09
N ILE A 235 31.85 16.75 6.06
CA ILE A 235 30.62 17.33 5.50
C ILE A 235 29.41 16.62 6.12
N PHE A 236 28.53 17.39 6.74
CA PHE A 236 27.29 16.92 7.35
C PHE A 236 26.06 17.55 6.69
N PRO A 237 24.99 16.76 6.44
CA PRO A 237 23.71 17.32 6.02
C PRO A 237 23.08 18.11 7.18
N ASN A 238 22.61 19.31 6.88
CA ASN A 238 21.89 20.15 7.82
C ASN A 238 20.54 20.57 7.24
N ILE A 239 19.48 20.29 7.98
CA ILE A 239 18.12 20.69 7.64
C ILE A 239 17.64 21.65 8.72
N THR A 240 17.19 22.81 8.31
CA THR A 240 16.60 23.82 9.20
C THR A 240 15.15 24.11 8.81
N PHE A 241 14.33 24.39 9.81
CA PHE A 241 12.97 24.91 9.64
C PHE A 241 12.97 26.41 9.94
N THR A 242 12.39 27.18 9.04
CA THR A 242 12.10 28.59 9.26
C THR A 242 10.60 28.74 9.49
N ASN A 243 10.22 29.22 10.67
CA ASN A 243 8.82 29.59 10.94
C ASN A 243 8.53 30.93 10.29
N LEU A 244 7.64 30.94 9.29
CA LEU A 244 7.34 32.17 8.50
C LEU A 244 6.59 33.27 9.28
N LYS A 245 6.01 32.95 10.43
CA LYS A 245 5.32 33.93 11.28
C LYS A 245 6.27 34.66 12.23
N THR A 246 7.29 33.97 12.69
CA THR A 246 8.22 34.49 13.70
C THR A 246 9.62 34.74 13.16
N ASN A 247 9.91 34.32 11.94
CA ASN A 247 11.25 34.26 11.33
C ASN A 247 12.29 33.48 12.17
N CYS A 248 11.83 32.65 13.09
CA CYS A 248 12.70 31.80 13.89
C CYS A 248 13.20 30.64 13.07
N ILE A 249 14.51 30.38 13.10
CA ILE A 249 15.16 29.25 12.42
C ILE A 249 15.57 28.24 13.48
N ILE A 250 15.10 27.01 13.34
CA ILE A 250 15.39 25.91 14.24
C ILE A 250 15.94 24.71 13.46
N PRO A 251 16.99 24.05 13.98
CA PRO A 251 17.47 22.79 13.42
C PRO A 251 16.40 21.69 13.54
N ILE A 252 16.39 20.73 12.59
CA ILE A 252 15.42 19.64 12.56
C ILE A 252 15.35 18.83 13.89
N ASN A 253 16.45 18.69 14.60
CA ASN A 253 16.49 17.95 15.87
C ASN A 253 15.69 18.63 16.99
N MET A 254 15.48 19.94 16.92
CA MET A 254 14.68 20.73 17.87
C MET A 254 13.21 20.84 17.48
N GLU A 255 12.83 20.38 16.27
CA GLU A 255 11.46 20.40 15.82
C GLU A 255 10.55 19.40 16.55
N SER A 256 9.24 19.66 16.50
CA SER A 256 8.21 18.77 17.03
C SER A 256 8.24 17.39 16.33
N TYR A 257 7.80 16.38 17.03
CA TYR A 257 7.73 15.02 16.46
C TYR A 257 6.85 14.97 15.20
N GLY A 258 5.68 15.63 15.23
CA GLY A 258 4.77 15.67 14.08
C GLY A 258 5.38 16.31 12.83
N ASN A 259 6.13 17.43 12.98
CA ASN A 259 6.81 18.07 11.85
C ASN A 259 7.94 17.20 11.29
N LYS A 260 8.67 16.49 12.15
CA LYS A 260 9.68 15.50 11.73
C LYS A 260 9.06 14.36 10.95
N LEU A 261 7.95 13.81 11.45
CA LEU A 261 7.22 12.72 10.80
C LEU A 261 6.67 13.17 9.44
N LEU A 262 6.06 14.35 9.36
CA LEU A 262 5.61 14.93 8.10
C LEU A 262 6.78 15.03 7.10
N LEU A 263 7.92 15.57 7.54
CA LEU A 263 9.08 15.71 6.67
C LEU A 263 9.66 14.35 6.23
N GLN A 264 9.51 13.32 7.03
CA GLN A 264 9.91 11.95 6.66
C GLN A 264 8.94 11.32 5.64
N LEU A 265 7.64 11.62 5.72
CA LEU A 265 6.63 11.06 4.81
C LEU A 265 6.62 11.77 3.44
N LEU A 266 6.90 13.07 3.40
CA LEU A 266 6.80 13.88 2.18
C LEU A 266 7.60 13.35 0.99
N PRO A 267 8.88 12.89 1.12
CA PRO A 267 9.63 12.32 0.00
C PRO A 267 8.88 11.19 -0.71
N TYR A 268 8.19 10.32 0.04
CA TYR A 268 7.46 9.18 -0.50
C TYR A 268 6.17 9.62 -1.19
N ILE A 269 5.43 10.53 -0.55
CA ILE A 269 4.22 11.13 -1.11
C ILE A 269 4.54 11.86 -2.42
N LEU A 270 5.60 12.65 -2.44
CA LEU A 270 6.02 13.39 -3.63
C LEU A 270 6.59 12.46 -4.72
N THR A 271 7.25 11.38 -4.32
CA THR A 271 7.74 10.37 -5.27
C THR A 271 6.58 9.64 -5.92
N ILE A 272 5.65 9.08 -5.14
CA ILE A 272 4.51 8.32 -5.67
C ILE A 272 3.60 9.20 -6.55
N LYS A 273 3.46 10.49 -6.22
CA LYS A 273 2.76 11.47 -7.06
C LYS A 273 3.37 11.57 -8.46
N LYS A 274 4.70 11.46 -8.56
CA LYS A 274 5.43 11.53 -9.85
C LYS A 274 5.44 10.20 -10.60
N THR A 275 5.55 9.08 -9.90
CA THR A 275 5.80 7.77 -10.51
C THR A 275 4.55 6.91 -10.70
N GLY A 276 3.49 7.18 -9.95
CA GLY A 276 2.37 6.25 -9.80
C GLY A 276 2.76 5.00 -9.01
N GLY A 277 1.86 4.01 -8.94
CA GLY A 277 2.05 2.75 -8.20
C GLY A 277 1.11 2.62 -7.00
N MET A 278 1.41 1.73 -6.08
CA MET A 278 0.66 1.57 -4.83
C MET A 278 1.42 2.17 -3.65
N LEU A 279 0.74 2.99 -2.85
CA LEU A 279 1.25 3.50 -1.57
C LEU A 279 0.51 2.77 -0.45
N LEU A 280 1.26 1.96 0.29
CA LEU A 280 0.75 1.19 1.41
C LEU A 280 1.34 1.78 2.70
N ILE A 281 0.48 2.21 3.63
CA ILE A 281 0.91 2.80 4.91
C ILE A 281 0.26 2.04 6.04
N ASP A 282 1.07 1.46 6.90
CA ASP A 282 0.61 0.84 8.15
C ASP A 282 0.73 1.83 9.31
N GLU A 283 -0.24 1.82 10.22
CA GLU A 283 -0.33 2.70 11.39
C GLU A 283 -0.19 4.20 11.04
N PHE A 284 -0.98 4.62 10.03
CA PHE A 284 -1.01 6.02 9.62
C PHE A 284 -1.72 6.89 10.67
N GLY A 285 -1.14 8.04 10.95
CA GLY A 285 -1.71 9.07 11.82
C GLY A 285 -1.01 9.17 13.16
N ASP A 286 -0.36 8.12 13.64
CA ASP A 286 0.37 8.14 14.90
C ASP A 286 1.43 9.25 14.93
N GLY A 287 1.23 10.21 15.83
CA GLY A 287 2.09 11.38 15.96
C GLY A 287 1.78 12.56 15.04
N LEU A 288 0.80 12.45 14.16
CA LEU A 288 0.29 13.56 13.37
C LEU A 288 -0.91 14.22 14.06
N HIS A 289 -1.07 15.51 13.86
CA HIS A 289 -2.30 16.19 14.27
C HIS A 289 -3.44 15.83 13.31
N ASN A 290 -4.64 15.51 13.81
CA ASN A 290 -5.81 15.09 13.03
C ASN A 290 -6.06 15.91 11.75
N LYS A 291 -5.90 17.23 11.82
CA LYS A 291 -6.06 18.11 10.65
C LYS A 291 -4.99 17.88 9.58
N LEU A 292 -3.79 17.52 9.99
CA LEU A 292 -2.70 17.22 9.06
C LEU A 292 -2.92 15.84 8.42
N SER A 293 -3.39 14.85 9.17
CA SER A 293 -3.78 13.54 8.65
C SER A 293 -4.89 13.67 7.60
N GLU A 294 -5.95 14.44 7.88
CA GLU A 294 -7.02 14.75 6.93
C GLU A 294 -6.49 15.40 5.65
N LEU A 295 -5.59 16.38 5.79
CA LEU A 295 -4.98 17.09 4.69
C LEU A 295 -4.15 16.15 3.80
N LEU A 296 -3.30 15.32 4.41
CA LEU A 296 -2.45 14.37 3.69
C LEU A 296 -3.28 13.35 2.90
N VAL A 297 -4.33 12.76 3.52
CA VAL A 297 -5.19 11.80 2.84
C VAL A 297 -5.96 12.44 1.69
N ASN A 298 -6.52 13.64 1.90
CA ASN A 298 -7.15 14.42 0.82
C ASN A 298 -6.19 14.72 -0.33
N TYR A 299 -4.97 15.14 0.00
CA TYR A 299 -3.95 15.42 -1.00
C TYR A 299 -3.62 14.17 -1.82
N LEU A 300 -3.41 13.04 -1.15
CA LEU A 300 -3.12 11.78 -1.81
C LEU A 300 -4.23 11.39 -2.80
N PHE A 301 -5.50 11.45 -2.40
CA PHE A 301 -6.59 11.08 -3.31
C PHE A 301 -6.79 12.08 -4.47
N LYS A 302 -6.62 13.38 -4.22
CA LYS A 302 -6.89 14.42 -5.22
C LYS A 302 -5.73 14.66 -6.19
N GLU A 303 -4.50 14.65 -5.68
CA GLU A 303 -3.33 15.14 -6.41
C GLU A 303 -2.49 14.04 -7.06
N THR A 304 -2.77 12.75 -6.77
CA THR A 304 -2.06 11.65 -7.40
C THR A 304 -2.82 11.12 -8.60
N LYS A 305 -2.09 10.60 -9.59
CA LYS A 305 -2.61 9.88 -10.76
C LYS A 305 -1.89 8.56 -10.92
N ASN A 306 -2.57 7.58 -11.51
CA ASN A 306 -2.05 6.20 -11.63
C ASN A 306 -1.57 5.65 -10.28
N THR A 307 -2.27 6.03 -9.18
CA THR A 307 -1.84 5.71 -7.82
C THR A 307 -3.00 5.10 -7.05
N GLN A 308 -2.72 4.03 -6.31
CA GLN A 308 -3.65 3.47 -5.33
C GLN A 308 -3.06 3.54 -3.93
N ILE A 309 -3.89 3.91 -2.96
CA ILE A 309 -3.50 4.26 -1.60
C ILE A 309 -4.21 3.35 -0.64
N PHE A 310 -3.45 2.59 0.14
CA PHE A 310 -3.94 1.64 1.13
C PHE A 310 -3.40 2.02 2.50
N ILE A 311 -4.27 2.37 3.42
CA ILE A 311 -3.90 2.90 4.73
C ILE A 311 -4.55 2.07 5.83
N VAL A 312 -3.75 1.55 6.73
CA VAL A 312 -4.21 1.04 8.03
C VAL A 312 -4.11 2.17 9.04
N THR A 313 -5.19 2.45 9.76
CA THR A 313 -5.24 3.57 10.71
C THR A 313 -6.26 3.35 11.81
N HIS A 314 -6.05 4.05 12.93
CA HIS A 314 -7.02 4.23 14.00
C HIS A 314 -7.67 5.63 14.01
N GLU A 315 -7.31 6.49 13.08
CA GLU A 315 -7.77 7.88 12.94
C GLU A 315 -9.23 7.95 12.46
N THR A 316 -10.20 7.98 13.38
CA THR A 316 -11.63 8.01 13.02
C THR A 316 -12.08 9.33 12.37
N ASN A 317 -11.33 10.42 12.59
CA ASN A 317 -11.55 11.72 11.94
C ASN A 317 -11.43 11.67 10.40
N LEU A 318 -10.79 10.63 9.84
CA LEU A 318 -10.74 10.41 8.39
C LEU A 318 -12.05 9.84 7.82
N LEU A 319 -12.96 9.34 8.66
CA LEU A 319 -14.26 8.80 8.26
C LEU A 319 -15.27 9.94 7.96
N LYS A 320 -14.97 10.71 6.92
CA LYS A 320 -15.78 11.83 6.46
C LYS A 320 -16.07 11.72 4.96
N THR A 321 -17.30 11.99 4.56
CA THR A 321 -17.74 11.89 3.15
C THR A 321 -17.06 12.88 2.20
N ASN A 322 -16.33 13.88 2.73
CA ASN A 322 -15.46 14.77 1.95
C ASN A 322 -14.00 14.31 1.87
N ILE A 323 -13.65 13.17 2.47
CA ILE A 323 -12.31 12.56 2.45
C ILE A 323 -12.37 11.18 1.79
N ILE A 324 -13.32 10.35 2.22
CA ILE A 324 -13.39 8.94 1.85
C ILE A 324 -14.80 8.53 1.46
N ARG A 325 -14.91 7.64 0.50
CA ARG A 325 -16.16 7.00 0.07
C ARG A 325 -16.49 5.83 1.00
N PRO A 326 -17.77 5.50 1.23
CA PRO A 326 -18.11 4.31 2.02
C PRO A 326 -17.57 2.99 1.46
N ASP A 327 -17.42 2.88 0.14
CA ASP A 327 -16.88 1.69 -0.53
C ASP A 327 -15.32 1.60 -0.49
N GLN A 328 -14.66 2.65 0.00
CA GLN A 328 -13.23 2.68 0.30
C GLN A 328 -12.90 2.41 1.78
N ILE A 329 -13.90 2.19 2.63
CA ILE A 329 -13.71 1.88 4.05
C ILE A 329 -13.83 0.37 4.22
N PHE A 330 -12.72 -0.28 4.51
CA PHE A 330 -12.60 -1.70 4.78
C PHE A 330 -12.57 -1.94 6.29
N ILE A 331 -13.54 -2.67 6.80
CA ILE A 331 -13.63 -3.06 8.20
C ILE A 331 -13.07 -4.47 8.35
N VAL A 332 -12.01 -4.56 9.12
CA VAL A 332 -11.36 -5.83 9.45
C VAL A 332 -11.79 -6.25 10.84
N ASP A 333 -12.45 -7.39 10.91
CA ASP A 333 -12.96 -7.95 12.17
C ASP A 333 -12.64 -9.44 12.23
N TYR A 334 -12.88 -10.10 13.34
CA TYR A 334 -12.60 -11.51 13.53
C TYR A 334 -13.73 -12.23 14.23
N ASN A 335 -13.83 -13.51 13.98
CA ASN A 335 -14.75 -14.44 14.64
C ASN A 335 -14.02 -15.77 14.92
N LYS A 336 -14.76 -16.80 15.34
CA LYS A 336 -14.21 -18.14 15.61
C LYS A 336 -13.49 -18.79 14.44
N ASP A 337 -13.75 -18.35 13.22
CA ASP A 337 -13.16 -18.87 11.98
C ASP A 337 -11.97 -18.03 11.47
N GLY A 338 -11.56 -17.01 12.20
CA GLY A 338 -10.47 -16.11 11.86
C GLY A 338 -10.95 -14.72 11.43
N SER A 339 -10.05 -13.93 10.87
CA SER A 339 -10.34 -12.58 10.39
C SER A 339 -11.14 -12.59 9.09
N PHE A 340 -11.91 -11.53 8.88
CA PHE A 340 -12.65 -11.25 7.64
C PHE A 340 -12.68 -9.74 7.37
N ILE A 341 -12.98 -9.37 6.12
CA ILE A 341 -13.09 -7.99 5.68
C ILE A 341 -14.50 -7.73 5.18
N SER A 342 -15.08 -6.61 5.58
CA SER A 342 -16.32 -6.08 5.03
C SER A 342 -16.15 -4.62 4.62
N LYS A 343 -17.02 -4.12 3.73
CA LYS A 343 -17.04 -2.70 3.36
C LYS A 343 -18.11 -1.96 4.15
N ALA A 344 -17.84 -0.71 4.55
CA ALA A 344 -18.86 0.14 5.17
C ALA A 344 -20.04 0.39 4.23
N SER A 345 -19.83 0.38 2.92
CA SER A 345 -20.89 0.48 1.91
C SER A 345 -21.93 -0.64 1.97
N ASN A 346 -21.63 -1.80 2.58
CA ASN A 346 -22.59 -2.90 2.76
C ASN A 346 -23.78 -2.49 3.63
N GLN A 347 -23.61 -1.47 4.49
CA GLN A 347 -24.67 -0.88 5.31
C GLN A 347 -25.41 0.26 4.59
N SER A 348 -25.08 0.52 3.31
CA SER A 348 -25.71 1.54 2.46
C SER A 348 -25.86 2.91 3.13
N PRO A 349 -24.78 3.49 3.71
CA PRO A 349 -24.88 4.78 4.38
C PRO A 349 -25.25 5.89 3.40
N ARG A 350 -26.16 6.79 3.81
CA ARG A 350 -26.56 7.96 3.02
C ARG A 350 -25.47 9.04 3.07
N GLU A 351 -25.39 9.88 2.06
CA GLU A 351 -24.43 10.98 1.99
C GLU A 351 -24.44 11.92 3.19
N SER A 352 -25.64 12.17 3.74
CA SER A 352 -25.84 13.02 4.92
C SER A 352 -25.44 12.37 6.25
N GLN A 353 -25.14 11.08 6.27
CA GLN A 353 -24.79 10.37 7.48
C GLN A 353 -23.33 10.59 7.86
N ASN A 354 -23.08 10.69 9.16
CA ASN A 354 -21.73 10.82 9.70
C ASN A 354 -21.09 9.43 9.82
N LEU A 355 -20.16 9.12 8.93
CA LEU A 355 -19.49 7.81 8.86
C LEU A 355 -18.71 7.52 10.16
N GLU A 356 -18.08 8.53 10.77
CA GLU A 356 -17.36 8.38 12.03
C GLU A 356 -18.29 7.94 13.16
N LYS A 357 -19.45 8.63 13.32
CA LYS A 357 -20.46 8.23 14.33
C LYS A 357 -21.04 6.84 14.07
N MET A 358 -21.24 6.47 12.80
CA MET A 358 -21.71 5.13 12.45
C MET A 358 -20.66 4.07 12.82
N TYR A 359 -19.37 4.32 12.55
CA TYR A 359 -18.30 3.42 12.94
C TYR A 359 -18.20 3.31 14.46
N LEU A 360 -18.10 4.42 15.19
CA LEU A 360 -18.02 4.45 16.65
C LEU A 360 -19.26 3.86 17.34
N GLY A 361 -20.42 3.95 16.68
CA GLY A 361 -21.67 3.29 17.12
C GLY A 361 -21.75 1.80 16.74
N GLY A 362 -20.72 1.20 16.17
CA GLY A 362 -20.66 -0.22 15.84
C GLY A 362 -21.48 -0.64 14.61
N VAL A 363 -22.04 0.30 13.85
CA VAL A 363 -22.90 -0.01 12.68
C VAL A 363 -22.14 -0.79 11.61
N PHE A 364 -20.85 -0.52 11.45
CA PHE A 364 -19.99 -1.21 10.46
C PHE A 364 -19.32 -2.47 11.03
N GLY A 365 -19.34 -2.70 12.35
CA GLY A 365 -18.51 -3.68 13.04
C GLY A 365 -17.08 -3.19 13.26
N GLY A 366 -16.18 -4.10 13.65
CA GLY A 366 -14.75 -3.82 13.81
C GLY A 366 -14.38 -2.97 15.04
N ILE A 367 -15.33 -2.67 15.93
CA ILE A 367 -15.06 -1.98 17.20
C ILE A 367 -14.81 -3.02 18.28
N PRO A 368 -13.70 -2.93 19.02
CA PRO A 368 -13.46 -3.82 20.14
C PRO A 368 -14.50 -3.53 21.26
N LEU A 369 -15.21 -4.57 21.68
CA LEU A 369 -16.11 -4.51 22.84
C LEU A 369 -15.26 -4.74 24.09
N TYR A 370 -14.93 -3.67 24.80
CA TYR A 370 -14.34 -3.74 26.12
C TYR A 370 -15.46 -3.83 27.17
N ASP A 371 -15.43 -4.85 28.03
CA ASP A 371 -16.38 -4.97 29.13
C ASP A 371 -15.89 -4.09 30.29
N GLU A 372 -16.47 -2.91 30.44
CA GLU A 372 -16.14 -1.96 31.50
C GLU A 372 -16.64 -2.43 32.91
N ASN A 373 -17.38 -3.55 32.98
CA ASN A 373 -17.98 -4.06 34.20
C ASN A 373 -17.25 -5.28 34.82
N LYS A 374 -16.00 -5.52 34.46
CA LYS A 374 -15.17 -6.57 35.07
C LYS A 374 -14.03 -6.01 35.87
#